data_1933721fbcaef1f6805bf55db7b561fd
#
_entry.id   1933721fbcaef1f6805bf55db7b561fd
#
_cell.length_a   1.000
_cell.length_b   1.000
_cell.length_c   1.000
_cell.angle_alpha   90.00
_cell.angle_beta   90.00
_cell.angle_gamma   90.00
#
_symmetry.space_group_name_H-M   'P 1'
#
loop_
_entity.id
_entity.type
_entity.pdbx_description
1 polymer ?
#
loop_
_entity_poly.entity_id
_entity_poly.type
_entity_poly.pdbx_seq_one_letter_code
_entity_poly.pdbx_strand_id
1 'polypeptide(L)'
;MKSQQLRKLAPELDSLRLGSGWSIEDLQKPQIIVESSYGHSHPGSAHLNLLVDEAGKGIKDSGGKAANYYVTDICDGEAQGHDGMNYSLVSRDIMAAMIEIHVKATPFDAGVFITSCDKSVPAHLMEIGRASCRERVLRI
;
A
#
# COMPACT_ATOMS: atom_id res chain seq x y z
N MET A 1 12.58 3.81 14.67
CA MET A 1 11.86 3.20 13.54
C MET A 1 11.17 1.93 14.04
N LYS A 2 9.91 1.78 13.74
CA LYS A 2 9.07 0.61 14.09
C LYS A 2 9.64 -0.68 13.52
N SER A 3 10.05 -0.64 12.24
CA SER A 3 10.67 -1.77 11.57
C SER A 3 11.88 -2.31 12.34
N GLN A 4 12.76 -1.45 12.82
CA GLN A 4 13.97 -1.86 13.54
C GLN A 4 13.66 -2.41 14.95
N GLN A 5 12.61 -1.92 15.59
CA GLN A 5 12.17 -2.44 16.90
C GLN A 5 11.60 -3.84 16.76
N LEU A 6 10.75 -4.06 15.74
CA LEU A 6 10.11 -5.36 15.51
C LEU A 6 11.10 -6.41 15.03
N ARG A 7 12.12 -6.05 14.25
CA ARG A 7 13.21 -6.97 13.88
C ARG A 7 13.96 -7.54 15.11
N LYS A 8 14.05 -6.76 16.18
CA LYS A 8 14.65 -7.25 17.45
C LYS A 8 13.75 -8.21 18.20
N LEU A 9 12.43 -8.05 18.08
CA LEU A 9 11.44 -8.90 18.73
C LEU A 9 11.15 -10.19 17.96
N ALA A 10 11.20 -10.11 16.63
CA ALA A 10 10.89 -11.19 15.70
C ALA A 10 11.98 -11.27 14.61
N PRO A 11 13.18 -11.81 14.94
CA PRO A 11 14.31 -11.83 14.01
C PRO A 11 14.08 -12.68 12.75
N GLU A 12 13.13 -13.60 12.76
CA GLU A 12 12.68 -14.36 11.59
C GLU A 12 12.15 -13.48 10.45
N LEU A 13 11.74 -12.26 10.75
CA LEU A 13 11.33 -11.27 9.75
C LEU A 13 12.44 -10.99 8.72
N ASP A 14 13.70 -10.98 9.17
CA ASP A 14 14.84 -10.72 8.30
C ASP A 14 14.99 -11.81 7.22
N SER A 15 14.82 -13.07 7.58
CA SER A 15 14.89 -14.18 6.62
C SER A 15 13.77 -14.12 5.58
N LEU A 16 12.57 -13.71 5.98
CA LEU A 16 11.45 -13.53 5.05
C LEU A 16 11.70 -12.39 4.06
N ARG A 17 12.26 -11.27 4.54
CA ARG A 17 12.63 -10.14 3.69
C ARG A 17 13.76 -10.50 2.73
N LEU A 18 14.80 -11.17 3.20
CA LEU A 18 15.89 -11.66 2.34
C LEU A 18 15.37 -12.62 1.28
N GLY A 19 14.48 -13.55 1.65
CA GLY A 19 13.82 -14.46 0.72
C GLY A 19 12.95 -13.75 -0.33
N SER A 20 12.48 -12.54 -0.06
CA SER A 20 11.76 -11.69 -1.03
C SER A 20 12.67 -10.72 -1.81
N GLY A 21 13.99 -10.92 -1.78
CA GLY A 21 14.95 -10.19 -2.58
C GLY A 21 15.51 -8.92 -1.96
N TRP A 22 15.31 -8.70 -0.65
CA TRP A 22 15.95 -7.59 0.05
C TRP A 22 17.41 -7.93 0.36
N SER A 23 18.26 -6.91 0.41
CA SER A 23 19.64 -7.06 0.88
C SER A 23 19.73 -6.85 2.40
N ILE A 24 20.85 -7.28 3.00
CA ILE A 24 21.16 -7.01 4.41
C ILE A 24 21.17 -5.49 4.69
N GLU A 25 21.67 -4.71 3.74
CA GLU A 25 21.67 -3.26 3.82
C GLU A 25 20.25 -2.69 3.82
N ASP A 26 19.35 -3.22 2.97
CA ASP A 26 17.94 -2.79 2.90
C ASP A 26 17.21 -3.00 4.22
N LEU A 27 17.54 -4.05 4.96
CA LEU A 27 16.94 -4.33 6.26
C LEU A 27 17.19 -3.24 7.29
N GLN A 28 18.27 -2.47 7.14
CA GLN A 28 18.67 -1.41 8.08
C GLN A 28 18.05 -0.05 7.74
N LYS A 29 17.50 0.09 6.54
CA LYS A 29 16.88 1.33 6.05
C LYS A 29 15.47 1.51 6.65
N PRO A 30 14.94 2.74 6.66
CA PRO A 30 13.51 2.96 6.86
C PRO A 30 12.70 2.15 5.84
N GLN A 31 11.74 1.36 6.31
CA GLN A 31 10.91 0.51 5.46
C GLN A 31 9.58 1.20 5.18
N ILE A 32 9.32 1.48 3.91
CA ILE A 32 8.19 2.26 3.46
C ILE A 32 7.26 1.38 2.62
N ILE A 33 6.00 1.23 3.05
CA ILE A 33 5.00 0.60 2.19
C ILE A 33 4.60 1.55 1.08
N VAL A 34 4.55 1.05 -0.16
CA VAL A 34 3.90 1.73 -1.28
C VAL A 34 2.68 0.91 -1.64
N GLU A 35 1.51 1.39 -1.23
CA GLU A 35 0.24 0.71 -1.47
C GLU A 35 -0.47 1.32 -2.67
N SER A 36 -0.98 0.49 -3.57
CA SER A 36 -1.67 0.97 -4.77
C SER A 36 -2.84 0.09 -5.18
N SER A 37 -3.82 0.71 -5.83
CA SER A 37 -4.92 0.03 -6.53
C SER A 37 -4.60 -0.26 -8.00
N TYR A 38 -3.31 -0.45 -8.34
CA TYR A 38 -2.90 -0.83 -9.69
C TYR A 38 -3.59 -2.13 -10.14
N GLY A 39 -4.08 -2.10 -11.36
CA GLY A 39 -4.68 -3.25 -12.03
C GLY A 39 -5.23 -2.87 -13.40
N HIS A 40 -5.65 -3.84 -14.18
CA HIS A 40 -6.17 -3.60 -15.53
C HIS A 40 -7.71 -3.52 -15.57
N SER A 41 -8.34 -3.17 -14.45
CA SER A 41 -9.79 -3.04 -14.39
C SER A 41 -10.31 -1.84 -15.20
N HIS A 42 -9.55 -0.72 -15.21
CA HIS A 42 -9.96 0.50 -15.93
C HIS A 42 -8.75 1.42 -16.21
N PRO A 43 -8.89 2.42 -17.11
CA PRO A 43 -7.79 3.34 -17.44
C PRO A 43 -7.22 4.12 -16.27
N GLY A 44 -8.02 4.36 -15.23
CA GLY A 44 -7.57 5.07 -14.01
C GLY A 44 -6.57 4.28 -13.19
N SER A 45 -6.66 2.94 -13.16
CA SER A 45 -5.75 2.08 -12.40
C SER A 45 -4.60 1.50 -13.24
N ALA A 46 -4.78 1.37 -14.55
CA ALA A 46 -3.86 0.63 -15.43
C ALA A 46 -2.44 1.21 -15.55
N HIS A 47 -2.23 2.46 -15.18
CA HIS A 47 -0.94 3.15 -15.23
C HIS A 47 -0.29 3.37 -13.86
N LEU A 48 -0.95 3.01 -12.77
CA LEU A 48 -0.49 3.30 -11.41
C LEU A 48 0.83 2.60 -11.08
N ASN A 49 1.16 1.49 -11.73
CA ASN A 49 2.45 0.83 -11.59
C ASN A 49 3.62 1.75 -11.92
N LEU A 50 3.49 2.64 -12.91
CA LEU A 50 4.53 3.62 -13.25
C LEU A 50 4.77 4.60 -12.10
N LEU A 51 3.71 5.03 -11.45
CA LEU A 51 3.79 5.92 -10.29
C LEU A 51 4.35 5.20 -9.07
N VAL A 52 4.01 3.92 -8.87
CA VAL A 52 4.60 3.06 -7.83
C VAL A 52 6.11 2.94 -8.01
N ASP A 53 6.56 2.73 -9.25
CA ASP A 53 7.99 2.62 -9.57
C ASP A 53 8.73 3.93 -9.31
N GLU A 54 8.16 5.08 -9.69
CA GLU A 54 8.74 6.39 -9.43
C GLU A 54 8.78 6.71 -7.92
N ALA A 55 7.72 6.39 -7.19
CA ALA A 55 7.71 6.51 -5.73
C ALA A 55 8.81 5.65 -5.09
N GLY A 56 8.97 4.41 -5.58
CA GLY A 56 10.04 3.51 -5.14
C GLY A 56 11.44 4.09 -5.36
N LYS A 57 11.69 4.75 -6.51
CA LYS A 57 12.94 5.46 -6.80
C LYS A 57 13.15 6.60 -5.82
N GLY A 58 12.15 7.46 -5.61
CA GLY A 58 12.24 8.58 -4.68
C GLY A 58 12.52 8.14 -3.24
N ILE A 59 11.89 7.04 -2.79
CA ILE A 59 12.15 6.44 -1.48
C ILE A 59 13.60 5.97 -1.38
N LYS A 60 14.11 5.28 -2.42
CA LYS A 60 15.48 4.80 -2.47
C LYS A 60 16.49 5.96 -2.44
N ASP A 61 16.26 7.00 -3.23
CA ASP A 61 17.12 8.18 -3.29
C ASP A 61 17.14 8.94 -1.96
N SER A 62 16.06 8.84 -1.18
CA SER A 62 15.96 9.39 0.17
C SER A 62 16.53 8.45 1.25
N GLY A 63 17.15 7.34 0.87
CA GLY A 63 17.77 6.39 1.80
C GLY A 63 16.81 5.37 2.43
N GLY A 64 15.58 5.27 1.95
CA GLY A 64 14.59 4.28 2.38
C GLY A 64 14.61 3.00 1.54
N LYS A 65 13.81 2.03 1.97
CA LYS A 65 13.49 0.82 1.20
C LYS A 65 11.99 0.73 0.99
N ALA A 66 11.57 0.77 -0.27
CA ALA A 66 10.18 0.60 -0.65
C ALA A 66 9.78 -0.88 -0.65
N ALA A 67 8.52 -1.14 -0.26
CA ALA A 67 7.85 -2.43 -0.39
C ALA A 67 6.49 -2.20 -1.03
N ASN A 68 6.30 -2.72 -2.24
CA ASN A 68 5.08 -2.51 -3.01
C ASN A 68 4.01 -3.52 -2.60
N TYR A 69 2.83 -3.01 -2.32
CA TYR A 69 1.63 -3.79 -2.02
C TYR A 69 0.48 -3.31 -2.89
N TYR A 70 -0.44 -4.20 -3.19
CA TYR A 70 -1.54 -3.90 -4.08
C TYR A 70 -2.85 -4.38 -3.48
N VAL A 71 -3.88 -3.56 -3.62
CA VAL A 71 -5.28 -3.94 -3.41
C VAL A 71 -5.99 -3.91 -4.75
N THR A 72 -6.97 -4.77 -4.93
CA THR A 72 -7.76 -4.77 -6.15
C THR A 72 -8.91 -3.78 -6.05
N ASP A 73 -9.24 -3.12 -7.14
CA ASP A 73 -10.42 -2.27 -7.26
C ASP A 73 -11.42 -2.81 -8.28
N ILE A 74 -12.58 -2.20 -8.35
CA ILE A 74 -13.55 -2.37 -9.42
C ILE A 74 -13.83 -1.02 -10.07
N CYS A 75 -14.24 -1.03 -11.33
CA CYS A 75 -14.69 0.14 -12.04
C CYS A 75 -16.22 0.27 -11.93
N ASP A 76 -16.71 1.33 -11.30
CA ASP A 76 -18.15 1.61 -11.25
C ASP A 76 -18.75 1.81 -12.65
N GLY A 77 -17.94 2.34 -13.59
CA GLY A 77 -18.36 2.49 -14.98
C GLY A 77 -18.59 1.14 -15.69
N GLU A 78 -17.77 0.13 -15.40
CA GLU A 78 -17.96 -1.23 -15.93
C GLU A 78 -19.10 -1.97 -15.21
N ALA A 79 -19.32 -1.68 -13.93
CA ALA A 79 -20.38 -2.28 -13.12
C ALA A 79 -21.76 -1.65 -13.36
N GLN A 80 -21.81 -0.50 -14.03
CA GLN A 80 -23.03 0.27 -14.24
C GLN A 80 -24.06 -0.48 -15.12
N GLY A 81 -25.32 -0.43 -14.69
CA GLY A 81 -26.43 -1.02 -15.44
C GLY A 81 -26.66 -2.52 -15.23
N HIS A 82 -25.93 -3.16 -14.31
CA HIS A 82 -26.14 -4.56 -13.93
C HIS A 82 -25.83 -4.80 -12.45
N ASP A 83 -26.00 -6.03 -11.97
CA ASP A 83 -25.82 -6.41 -10.56
C ASP A 83 -24.40 -6.18 -10.00
N GLY A 84 -23.41 -6.00 -10.85
CA GLY A 84 -22.04 -5.63 -10.46
C GLY A 84 -21.98 -4.36 -9.60
N MET A 85 -22.91 -3.42 -9.80
CA MET A 85 -22.98 -2.19 -9.00
C MET A 85 -23.22 -2.44 -7.50
N ASN A 86 -23.82 -3.58 -7.14
CA ASN A 86 -24.02 -3.95 -5.74
C ASN A 86 -22.68 -4.13 -4.98
N TYR A 87 -21.59 -4.35 -5.69
CA TYR A 87 -20.25 -4.54 -5.12
C TYR A 87 -19.46 -3.24 -4.99
N SER A 88 -19.93 -2.13 -5.51
CA SER A 88 -19.21 -0.85 -5.51
C SER A 88 -18.82 -0.39 -4.10
N LEU A 89 -19.79 -0.23 -3.19
CA LEU A 89 -19.49 0.17 -1.81
C LEU A 89 -18.78 -0.92 -1.01
N VAL A 90 -19.11 -2.17 -1.26
CA VAL A 90 -18.45 -3.32 -0.62
C VAL A 90 -16.97 -3.36 -0.97
N SER A 91 -16.60 -3.10 -2.24
CA SER A 91 -15.20 -3.06 -2.66
C SER A 91 -14.40 -2.00 -1.91
N ARG A 92 -14.98 -0.81 -1.69
CA ARG A 92 -14.35 0.25 -0.89
C ARG A 92 -14.05 -0.22 0.53
N ASP A 93 -15.00 -0.84 1.18
CA ASP A 93 -14.88 -1.24 2.58
C ASP A 93 -13.88 -2.40 2.76
N ILE A 94 -13.92 -3.38 1.85
CA ILE A 94 -12.95 -4.48 1.82
C ILE A 94 -11.54 -3.95 1.52
N MET A 95 -11.40 -3.05 0.55
CA MET A 95 -10.13 -2.43 0.20
C MET A 95 -9.52 -1.68 1.39
N ALA A 96 -10.33 -0.86 2.10
CA ALA A 96 -9.88 -0.17 3.31
C ALA A 96 -9.40 -1.16 4.38
N ALA A 97 -10.10 -2.28 4.56
CA ALA A 97 -9.70 -3.32 5.50
C ALA A 97 -8.38 -4.01 5.08
N MET A 98 -8.19 -4.29 3.79
CA MET A 98 -6.95 -4.88 3.27
C MET A 98 -5.75 -3.95 3.47
N ILE A 99 -5.90 -2.68 3.16
CA ILE A 99 -4.85 -1.67 3.38
C ILE A 99 -4.49 -1.60 4.87
N GLU A 100 -5.50 -1.58 5.75
CA GLU A 100 -5.28 -1.60 7.20
C GLU A 100 -4.48 -2.83 7.65
N ILE A 101 -4.80 -4.00 7.11
CA ILE A 101 -4.08 -5.24 7.40
C ILE A 101 -2.62 -5.12 6.95
N HIS A 102 -2.34 -4.66 5.73
CA HIS A 102 -0.99 -4.51 5.22
C HIS A 102 -0.16 -3.55 6.09
N VAL A 103 -0.73 -2.40 6.46
CA VAL A 103 -0.04 -1.37 7.26
C VAL A 103 0.18 -1.82 8.70
N LYS A 104 -0.77 -2.55 9.30
CA LYS A 104 -0.69 -2.94 10.71
C LYS A 104 0.01 -4.28 10.94
N ALA A 105 -0.20 -5.26 10.07
CA ALA A 105 0.42 -6.58 10.22
C ALA A 105 1.90 -6.58 9.82
N THR A 106 2.34 -5.64 9.00
CA THR A 106 3.71 -5.54 8.54
C THR A 106 4.41 -4.32 9.18
N PRO A 107 5.67 -4.47 9.65
CA PRO A 107 6.36 -3.42 10.42
C PRO A 107 6.95 -2.32 9.54
N PHE A 108 6.13 -1.54 8.88
CA PHE A 108 6.55 -0.36 8.13
C PHE A 108 6.73 0.88 9.01
N ASP A 109 7.64 1.76 8.59
CA ASP A 109 7.93 3.02 9.28
C ASP A 109 7.08 4.18 8.76
N ALA A 110 6.65 4.10 7.50
CA ALA A 110 5.74 5.04 6.84
C ALA A 110 5.05 4.38 5.63
N GLY A 111 4.11 5.09 5.02
CA GLY A 111 3.39 4.63 3.82
C GLY A 111 3.22 5.72 2.78
N VAL A 112 3.25 5.32 1.51
CA VAL A 112 2.86 6.11 0.34
C VAL A 112 1.69 5.40 -0.31
N PHE A 113 0.59 6.11 -0.54
CA PHE A 113 -0.64 5.55 -1.11
C PHE A 113 -0.91 6.17 -2.47
N ILE A 114 -0.93 5.31 -3.50
CA ILE A 114 -1.08 5.70 -4.91
C ILE A 114 -2.35 5.06 -5.45
N THR A 115 -3.37 5.87 -5.61
CA THR A 115 -4.70 5.38 -5.95
C THR A 115 -5.44 6.31 -6.88
N SER A 116 -6.39 5.77 -7.61
CA SER A 116 -7.32 6.53 -8.42
C SER A 116 -8.71 5.88 -8.36
N CYS A 117 -9.69 6.54 -8.96
CA CYS A 117 -11.05 6.07 -9.05
C CYS A 117 -11.90 6.27 -7.78
N ASP A 118 -13.17 6.11 -7.98
CA ASP A 118 -14.31 6.49 -7.20
C ASP A 118 -14.40 5.83 -5.81
N LYS A 119 -14.01 4.55 -5.72
CA LYS A 119 -14.04 3.78 -4.47
C LYS A 119 -12.66 3.58 -3.87
N SER A 120 -11.63 3.52 -4.71
CA SER A 120 -10.25 3.31 -4.29
C SER A 120 -9.69 4.51 -3.51
N VAL A 121 -9.93 5.73 -4.00
CA VAL A 121 -9.49 6.96 -3.31
C VAL A 121 -10.09 7.07 -1.90
N PRO A 122 -11.42 6.96 -1.70
CA PRO A 122 -11.98 7.02 -0.36
C PRO A 122 -11.54 5.83 0.52
N ALA A 123 -11.31 4.63 -0.02
CA ALA A 123 -10.79 3.51 0.74
C ALA A 123 -9.42 3.83 1.35
N HIS A 124 -8.48 4.35 0.56
CA HIS A 124 -7.16 4.76 1.04
C HIS A 124 -7.26 5.92 2.04
N LEU A 125 -8.14 6.90 1.81
CA LEU A 125 -8.37 8.01 2.75
C LEU A 125 -8.94 7.54 4.09
N MET A 126 -9.82 6.54 4.08
CA MET A 126 -10.36 5.94 5.31
C MET A 126 -9.24 5.32 6.14
N GLU A 127 -8.31 4.59 5.49
CA GLU A 127 -7.20 3.98 6.20
C GLU A 127 -6.18 5.02 6.68
N ILE A 128 -5.85 6.02 5.87
CA ILE A 128 -5.00 7.14 6.31
C ILE A 128 -5.57 7.80 7.56
N GLY A 129 -6.90 7.98 7.62
CA GLY A 129 -7.59 8.51 8.80
C GLY A 129 -7.45 7.61 10.03
N ARG A 130 -7.50 6.28 9.86
CA ARG A 130 -7.33 5.29 10.92
C ARG A 130 -5.87 5.12 11.36
N ALA A 131 -4.94 5.14 10.41
CA ALA A 131 -3.50 4.99 10.67
C ALA A 131 -2.89 6.27 11.27
N SER A 132 -3.32 7.46 10.82
CA SER A 132 -2.73 8.74 11.24
C SER A 132 -2.91 9.07 12.72
N CYS A 133 -3.83 8.40 13.41
CA CYS A 133 -3.93 8.51 14.86
C CYS A 133 -2.72 7.88 15.59
N ARG A 134 -1.86 7.12 14.89
CA ARG A 134 -0.73 6.39 15.50
C ARG A 134 0.58 6.39 14.67
N GLU A 135 0.58 6.75 13.40
CA GLU A 135 1.74 6.67 12.50
C GLU A 135 1.81 7.86 11.54
N ARG A 136 3.01 8.29 11.17
CA ARG A 136 3.21 9.40 10.22
C ARG A 136 2.95 8.89 8.79
N VAL A 137 1.91 9.42 8.16
CA VAL A 137 1.58 9.19 6.76
C VAL A 137 1.95 10.42 5.95
N LEU A 138 2.76 10.24 4.90
CA LEU A 138 3.04 11.26 3.91
C LEU A 138 1.95 11.20 2.83
N ARG A 139 1.28 12.33 2.59
CA ARG A 139 0.37 12.52 1.45
C ARG A 139 1.15 13.11 0.29
N ILE A 140 1.06 12.49 -0.86
CA ILE A 140 1.48 13.05 -2.14
C ILE A 140 0.25 13.21 -3.00
#